data_5e86a0c7f5e70b55ec0bea4585e05ba6
#
_entry.id   5e86a0c7f5e70b55ec0bea4585e05ba6
#
_cell.length_a   1.000
_cell.length_b   1.000
_cell.length_c   1.000
_cell.angle_alpha   90.00
_cell.angle_beta   90.00
_cell.angle_gamma   90.00
#
_symmetry.space_group_name_H-M   'P 1'
#
loop_
_entity.id
_entity.type
_entity.pdbx_description
1 polymer ?
#
loop_
_entity_poly.entity_id
_entity_poly.type
_entity_poly.pdbx_seq_one_letter_code
_entity_poly.pdbx_strand_id
1 'polypeptide(L)'
;MEIITTNTDLCVGCNKCIAKCPVKANFAFQEDGKNKVKILQDKCIHCGACIKACDHNVRDYIDDTERFFNDLKNGKKIALLVDPSIKFNFTAYQKLFTYLKRSGVQLIYDVGIGGDIAAWAYLKVMEEEQEPLIAQPCPVIVNYIQKYKPALIAK
;
A
#
# COMPACT_ATOMS: atom_id res chain seq x y z
N MET A 1 3.49 0.98 -12.37
CA MET A 1 2.35 0.08 -12.03
C MET A 1 1.24 0.92 -11.44
N GLU A 2 0.03 0.82 -11.94
CA GLU A 2 -1.13 1.50 -11.39
C GLU A 2 -1.69 0.67 -10.22
N ILE A 3 -1.69 1.25 -9.03
CA ILE A 3 -2.24 0.61 -7.83
C ILE A 3 -3.54 1.31 -7.41
N ILE A 4 -3.58 2.65 -7.54
CA ILE A 4 -4.77 3.42 -7.18
C ILE A 4 -5.54 3.73 -8.45
N THR A 5 -6.78 3.28 -8.50
CA THR A 5 -7.71 3.48 -9.63
C THR A 5 -8.59 4.71 -9.44
N THR A 6 -9.21 5.13 -10.52
CA THR A 6 -10.13 6.28 -10.53
C THR A 6 -11.33 5.95 -11.40
N ASN A 7 -12.52 5.88 -10.81
CA ASN A 7 -13.75 5.86 -11.55
C ASN A 7 -14.21 7.32 -11.82
N THR A 8 -13.88 7.85 -12.99
CA THR A 8 -14.19 9.25 -13.34
C THR A 8 -15.69 9.53 -13.44
N ASP A 9 -16.52 8.53 -13.73
CA ASP A 9 -17.97 8.71 -13.86
C ASP A 9 -18.61 9.15 -12.54
N LEU A 10 -18.09 8.65 -11.40
CA LEU A 10 -18.54 9.02 -10.07
C LEU A 10 -17.93 10.36 -9.58
N CYS A 11 -16.98 10.94 -10.33
CA CYS A 11 -16.27 12.13 -9.88
C CYS A 11 -17.12 13.40 -10.03
N VAL A 12 -17.37 14.07 -8.92
CA VAL A 12 -18.10 15.35 -8.85
C VAL A 12 -17.19 16.59 -8.89
N GLY A 13 -15.88 16.41 -9.06
CA GLY A 13 -14.92 17.51 -9.18
C GLY A 13 -14.68 18.32 -7.89
N CYS A 14 -14.93 17.77 -6.71
CA CYS A 14 -14.80 18.48 -5.44
C CYS A 14 -13.34 18.80 -5.03
N ASN A 15 -12.35 18.27 -5.73
CA ASN A 15 -10.90 18.52 -5.55
C ASN A 15 -10.31 18.15 -4.18
N LYS A 16 -11.04 17.49 -3.27
CA LYS A 16 -10.51 17.05 -1.95
C LYS A 16 -9.26 16.19 -2.09
N CYS A 17 -9.24 15.29 -3.06
CA CYS A 17 -8.09 14.41 -3.33
C CYS A 17 -6.86 15.18 -3.83
N ILE A 18 -7.03 16.31 -4.51
CA ILE A 18 -5.91 17.19 -4.91
C ILE A 18 -5.32 17.86 -3.67
N ALA A 19 -6.17 18.45 -2.81
CA ALA A 19 -5.75 19.14 -1.61
C ALA A 19 -5.01 18.22 -0.62
N LYS A 20 -5.39 16.94 -0.55
CA LYS A 20 -4.79 15.95 0.36
C LYS A 20 -3.57 15.21 -0.22
N CYS A 21 -3.22 15.44 -1.48
CA CYS A 21 -2.10 14.75 -2.11
C CYS A 21 -0.76 15.38 -1.73
N PRO A 22 0.12 14.67 -0.96
CA PRO A 22 1.38 15.25 -0.49
C PRO A 22 2.38 15.51 -1.62
N VAL A 23 2.24 14.83 -2.74
CA VAL A 23 3.15 14.92 -3.90
C VAL A 23 2.49 15.55 -5.12
N LYS A 24 1.29 16.12 -4.97
CA LYS A 24 0.54 16.78 -6.06
C LYS A 24 0.38 15.90 -7.31
N ALA A 25 0.20 14.60 -7.12
CA ALA A 25 -0.03 13.64 -8.20
C ALA A 25 -1.46 13.65 -8.73
N ASN A 26 -2.42 14.26 -8.03
CA ASN A 26 -3.79 14.44 -8.50
C ASN A 26 -3.92 15.77 -9.25
N PHE A 27 -4.61 15.76 -10.39
CA PHE A 27 -4.88 16.97 -11.17
C PHE A 27 -6.30 17.00 -11.68
N ALA A 28 -6.86 18.22 -11.81
CA ALA A 28 -8.16 18.45 -12.37
C ALA A 28 -8.10 18.55 -13.91
N PHE A 29 -9.15 18.07 -14.57
CA PHE A 29 -9.36 18.22 -16.02
C PHE A 29 -10.84 18.38 -16.31
N GLN A 30 -11.15 18.85 -17.49
CA GLN A 30 -12.54 18.98 -17.95
C GLN A 30 -12.91 17.79 -18.83
N GLU A 31 -14.09 17.20 -18.57
CA GLU A 31 -14.68 16.14 -19.36
C GLU A 31 -16.19 16.41 -19.46
N ASP A 32 -16.70 16.61 -20.66
CA ASP A 32 -18.10 16.97 -20.94
C ASP A 32 -18.59 18.21 -20.13
N GLY A 33 -17.73 19.23 -20.03
CA GLY A 33 -18.03 20.45 -19.29
C GLY A 33 -18.03 20.29 -17.76
N LYS A 34 -17.66 19.12 -17.24
CA LYS A 34 -17.57 18.83 -15.80
C LYS A 34 -16.13 18.75 -15.34
N ASN A 35 -15.87 19.28 -14.16
CA ASN A 35 -14.57 19.12 -13.51
C ASN A 35 -14.41 17.67 -13.00
N LYS A 36 -13.34 17.03 -13.39
CA LYS A 36 -12.97 15.67 -12.99
C LYS A 36 -11.53 15.64 -12.50
N VAL A 37 -11.13 14.58 -11.81
CA VAL A 37 -9.76 14.46 -11.26
C VAL A 37 -9.16 13.13 -11.65
N LYS A 38 -7.92 13.18 -12.21
CA LYS A 38 -7.08 11.99 -12.52
C LYS A 38 -5.81 11.96 -11.68
N ILE A 39 -5.11 10.83 -11.71
CA ILE A 39 -3.80 10.62 -11.06
C ILE A 39 -2.70 10.57 -12.11
N LEU A 40 -1.62 11.31 -11.87
CA LEU A 40 -0.35 11.14 -12.56
C LEU A 40 0.40 9.98 -11.89
N GLN A 41 0.39 8.81 -12.51
CA GLN A 41 0.92 7.58 -11.92
C GLN A 41 2.44 7.64 -11.69
N ASP A 42 3.17 8.33 -12.57
CA ASP A 42 4.61 8.58 -12.44
C ASP A 42 4.96 9.40 -11.20
N LYS A 43 4.07 10.31 -10.75
CA LYS A 43 4.24 11.10 -9.53
C LYS A 43 3.65 10.43 -8.28
N CYS A 44 2.76 9.46 -8.45
CA CYS A 44 2.06 8.84 -7.33
C CYS A 44 3.01 7.98 -6.48
N ILE A 45 2.97 8.16 -5.15
CA ILE A 45 3.72 7.35 -4.18
C ILE A 45 2.85 6.25 -3.52
N HIS A 46 1.62 6.07 -3.98
CA HIS A 46 0.66 5.05 -3.55
C HIS A 46 0.29 5.12 -2.05
N CYS A 47 0.27 6.32 -1.46
CA CYS A 47 0.01 6.51 -0.03
C CYS A 47 -1.46 6.35 0.40
N GLY A 48 -2.42 6.25 -0.54
CA GLY A 48 -3.85 6.09 -0.25
C GLY A 48 -4.57 7.34 0.29
N ALA A 49 -3.90 8.48 0.48
CA ALA A 49 -4.52 9.68 1.05
C ALA A 49 -5.73 10.19 0.24
N CYS A 50 -5.70 10.02 -1.09
CA CYS A 50 -6.79 10.40 -1.97
C CYS A 50 -8.01 9.45 -1.87
N ILE A 51 -7.80 8.17 -1.56
CA ILE A 51 -8.88 7.19 -1.29
C ILE A 51 -9.60 7.63 -0.01
N LYS A 52 -8.83 7.83 1.07
CA LYS A 52 -9.38 8.24 2.37
C LYS A 52 -10.10 9.60 2.33
N ALA A 53 -9.71 10.50 1.41
CA ALA A 53 -10.29 11.83 1.26
C ALA A 53 -11.53 11.86 0.35
N CYS A 54 -11.87 10.78 -0.33
CA CYS A 54 -12.95 10.74 -1.32
C CYS A 54 -14.25 10.23 -0.71
N ASP A 55 -15.23 11.13 -0.48
CA ASP A 55 -16.55 10.77 0.03
C ASP A 55 -17.48 10.18 -1.05
N HIS A 56 -17.01 10.09 -2.31
CA HIS A 56 -17.83 9.69 -3.47
C HIS A 56 -17.42 8.33 -4.04
N ASN A 57 -16.54 7.58 -3.37
CA ASN A 57 -16.04 6.28 -3.81
C ASN A 57 -15.44 6.27 -5.24
N VAL A 58 -14.87 7.41 -5.65
CA VAL A 58 -14.22 7.57 -6.96
C VAL A 58 -12.86 6.87 -6.99
N ARG A 59 -12.22 6.77 -5.82
CA ARG A 59 -10.88 6.24 -5.65
C ARG A 59 -10.92 4.88 -5.01
N ASP A 60 -10.19 3.95 -5.61
CA ASP A 60 -10.04 2.60 -5.07
C ASP A 60 -8.61 2.11 -5.34
N TYR A 61 -8.31 0.92 -4.91
CA TYR A 61 -7.03 0.27 -5.17
C TYR A 61 -7.26 -1.11 -5.80
N ILE A 62 -6.29 -1.53 -6.61
CA ILE A 62 -6.28 -2.87 -7.17
C ILE A 62 -5.78 -3.81 -6.09
N ASP A 63 -6.57 -4.84 -5.77
CA ASP A 63 -6.20 -5.93 -4.89
C ASP A 63 -6.31 -7.28 -5.60
N ASP A 64 -5.75 -8.32 -4.99
CA ASP A 64 -5.76 -9.68 -5.52
C ASP A 64 -6.77 -10.60 -4.79
N THR A 65 -7.73 -10.05 -4.06
CA THR A 65 -8.67 -10.84 -3.25
C THR A 65 -9.45 -11.86 -4.06
N GLU A 66 -10.03 -11.44 -5.18
CA GLU A 66 -10.76 -12.35 -6.07
C GLU A 66 -9.85 -13.41 -6.67
N ARG A 67 -8.66 -13.02 -7.12
CA ARG A 67 -7.65 -13.93 -7.65
C ARG A 67 -7.25 -14.97 -6.60
N PHE A 68 -7.02 -14.53 -5.37
CA PHE A 68 -6.68 -15.41 -4.26
C PHE A 68 -7.74 -16.50 -4.05
N PHE A 69 -9.03 -16.13 -3.96
CA PHE A 69 -10.10 -17.11 -3.78
C PHE A 69 -10.31 -18.01 -5.00
N ASN A 70 -10.13 -17.50 -6.21
CA ASN A 70 -10.18 -18.31 -7.42
C ASN A 70 -9.03 -19.32 -7.47
N ASP A 71 -7.83 -18.93 -7.09
CA ASP A 71 -6.67 -19.80 -7.00
C ASP A 71 -6.88 -20.92 -5.97
N LEU A 72 -7.48 -20.61 -4.81
CA LEU A 72 -7.87 -21.64 -3.82
C LEU A 72 -8.90 -22.62 -4.38
N LYS A 73 -9.95 -22.13 -5.05
CA LYS A 73 -10.98 -22.97 -5.69
C LYS A 73 -10.39 -23.90 -6.77
N ASN A 74 -9.35 -23.43 -7.45
CA ASN A 74 -8.64 -24.21 -8.47
C ASN A 74 -7.58 -25.17 -7.87
N GLY A 75 -7.54 -25.33 -6.56
CA GLY A 75 -6.65 -26.26 -5.86
C GLY A 75 -5.19 -25.82 -5.80
N LYS A 76 -4.89 -24.55 -6.05
CA LYS A 76 -3.52 -24.04 -5.90
C LYS A 76 -3.09 -24.09 -4.43
N LYS A 77 -1.85 -24.52 -4.21
CA LYS A 77 -1.22 -24.51 -2.90
C LYS A 77 -0.82 -23.07 -2.54
N ILE A 78 -1.44 -22.51 -1.52
CA ILE A 78 -1.19 -21.12 -1.09
C ILE A 78 -0.66 -21.13 0.34
N ALA A 79 0.44 -20.40 0.55
CA ALA A 79 0.96 -20.01 1.85
C ALA A 79 0.78 -18.50 2.02
N LEU A 80 0.34 -18.08 3.19
CA LEU A 80 0.18 -16.67 3.54
C LEU A 80 1.36 -16.19 4.37
N LEU A 81 1.89 -15.02 4.03
CA LEU A 81 2.78 -14.22 4.87
C LEU A 81 1.92 -13.13 5.52
N VAL A 82 1.89 -13.09 6.83
CA VAL A 82 1.01 -12.20 7.59
C VAL A 82 1.83 -11.22 8.39
N ASP A 83 1.57 -9.93 8.16
CA ASP A 83 2.19 -8.86 8.92
C ASP A 83 1.63 -8.84 10.36
N PRO A 84 2.49 -8.67 11.39
CA PRO A 84 2.07 -8.64 12.80
C PRO A 84 1.02 -7.58 13.13
N SER A 85 0.93 -6.50 12.35
CA SER A 85 -0.04 -5.41 12.55
C SER A 85 -1.50 -5.88 12.46
N ILE A 86 -1.76 -7.04 11.84
CA ILE A 86 -3.11 -7.63 11.81
C ILE A 86 -3.67 -7.86 13.22
N LYS A 87 -2.80 -8.20 14.18
CA LYS A 87 -3.20 -8.46 15.58
C LYS A 87 -3.72 -7.20 16.29
N PHE A 88 -3.24 -6.04 15.85
CA PHE A 88 -3.63 -4.74 16.40
C PHE A 88 -4.81 -4.12 15.67
N ASN A 89 -4.90 -4.33 14.35
CA ASN A 89 -5.93 -3.73 13.51
C ASN A 89 -7.20 -4.57 13.39
N PHE A 90 -7.11 -5.87 13.68
CA PHE A 90 -8.23 -6.80 13.54
C PHE A 90 -8.32 -7.75 14.72
N THR A 91 -9.18 -7.43 15.68
CA THR A 91 -9.34 -8.20 16.94
C THR A 91 -9.73 -9.66 16.74
N ALA A 92 -10.45 -9.96 15.65
CA ALA A 92 -10.89 -11.32 15.32
C ALA A 92 -9.94 -12.07 14.36
N TYR A 93 -8.65 -11.70 14.29
CA TYR A 93 -7.66 -12.28 13.37
C TYR A 93 -7.57 -13.81 13.44
N GLN A 94 -7.76 -14.41 14.60
CA GLN A 94 -7.76 -15.87 14.77
C GLN A 94 -8.92 -16.54 14.03
N LYS A 95 -10.11 -15.91 14.03
CA LYS A 95 -11.26 -16.38 13.26
C LYS A 95 -11.00 -16.29 11.76
N LEU A 96 -10.36 -15.20 11.33
CA LEU A 96 -9.92 -15.03 9.94
C LEU A 96 -8.95 -16.14 9.53
N PHE A 97 -7.94 -16.44 10.34
CA PHE A 97 -6.98 -17.51 10.03
C PHE A 97 -7.65 -18.88 9.97
N THR A 98 -8.59 -19.14 10.88
CA THR A 98 -9.37 -20.38 10.85
C THR A 98 -10.21 -20.48 9.58
N TYR A 99 -10.86 -19.39 9.17
CA TYR A 99 -11.61 -19.32 7.93
C TYR A 99 -10.71 -19.58 6.70
N LEU A 100 -9.57 -18.91 6.61
CA LEU A 100 -8.62 -19.06 5.51
C LEU A 100 -8.07 -20.48 5.42
N LYS A 101 -7.74 -21.11 6.55
CA LYS A 101 -7.33 -22.52 6.59
C LYS A 101 -8.43 -23.46 6.10
N ARG A 102 -9.68 -23.24 6.52
CA ARG A 102 -10.84 -24.00 6.03
C ARG A 102 -11.12 -23.80 4.54
N SER A 103 -10.76 -22.62 4.02
CA SER A 103 -10.88 -22.31 2.59
C SER A 103 -9.76 -22.92 1.72
N GLY A 104 -8.76 -23.60 2.32
CA GLY A 104 -7.71 -24.32 1.60
C GLY A 104 -6.31 -23.73 1.72
N VAL A 105 -6.11 -22.66 2.49
CA VAL A 105 -4.76 -22.13 2.77
C VAL A 105 -3.98 -23.17 3.57
N GLN A 106 -2.82 -23.56 3.06
CA GLN A 106 -2.02 -24.63 3.67
C GLN A 106 -1.20 -24.13 4.86
N LEU A 107 -0.56 -22.98 4.70
CA LEU A 107 0.36 -22.43 5.68
C LEU A 107 0.07 -20.96 5.92
N ILE A 108 0.23 -20.51 7.16
CA ILE A 108 0.16 -19.10 7.55
C ILE A 108 1.40 -18.82 8.40
N TYR A 109 2.25 -17.92 7.90
CA TYR A 109 3.48 -17.47 8.57
C TYR A 109 3.31 -16.06 9.10
N ASP A 110 3.66 -15.86 10.35
CA ASP A 110 3.85 -14.54 10.93
C ASP A 110 5.24 -14.03 10.52
N VAL A 111 5.29 -12.92 9.79
CA VAL A 111 6.55 -12.33 9.32
C VAL A 111 7.22 -11.42 10.35
N GLY A 112 6.70 -11.36 11.59
CA GLY A 112 7.30 -10.58 12.68
C GLY A 112 8.75 -10.91 12.94
N ILE A 113 9.12 -12.18 12.83
CA ILE A 113 10.52 -12.61 12.96
C ILE A 113 11.45 -11.95 11.93
N GLY A 114 10.91 -11.65 10.73
CA GLY A 114 11.66 -10.89 9.72
C GLY A 114 11.90 -9.44 10.15
N GLY A 115 10.97 -8.85 10.90
CA GLY A 115 11.14 -7.54 11.53
C GLY A 115 12.25 -7.51 12.56
N ASP A 116 12.35 -8.56 13.41
CA ASP A 116 13.41 -8.68 14.39
C ASP A 116 14.80 -8.80 13.74
N ILE A 117 14.89 -9.60 12.66
CA ILE A 117 16.13 -9.73 11.87
C ILE A 117 16.52 -8.39 11.24
N ALA A 118 15.54 -7.67 10.66
CA ALA A 118 15.78 -6.36 10.06
C ALA A 118 16.24 -5.34 11.12
N ALA A 119 15.60 -5.32 12.29
CA ALA A 119 15.99 -4.45 13.39
C ALA A 119 17.42 -4.74 13.86
N TRP A 120 17.78 -6.01 14.01
CA TRP A 120 19.15 -6.40 14.33
C TRP A 120 20.15 -5.93 13.27
N ALA A 121 19.82 -6.09 11.98
CA ALA A 121 20.69 -5.66 10.88
C ALA A 121 20.87 -4.14 10.88
N TYR A 122 19.80 -3.36 11.12
CA TYR A 122 19.90 -1.90 11.25
C TYR A 122 20.81 -1.49 12.42
N LEU A 123 20.65 -2.10 13.60
CA LEU A 123 21.50 -1.81 14.75
C LEU A 123 22.98 -2.07 14.44
N LYS A 124 23.27 -3.19 13.75
CA LYS A 124 24.63 -3.52 13.36
C LYS A 124 25.25 -2.50 12.40
N VAL A 125 24.49 -2.07 11.38
CA VAL A 125 24.95 -1.04 10.45
C VAL A 125 25.15 0.30 11.18
N MET A 126 24.28 0.66 12.14
CA MET A 126 24.41 1.89 12.93
C MET A 126 25.65 1.88 13.85
N GLU A 127 26.14 0.69 14.27
CA GLU A 127 27.39 0.59 15.02
C GLU A 127 28.65 0.85 14.15
N GLU A 128 28.55 0.50 12.86
CA GLU A 128 29.64 0.60 11.89
C GLU A 128 29.69 1.97 11.21
N GLU A 129 28.53 2.62 10.99
CA GLU A 129 28.38 3.87 10.27
C GLU A 129 28.32 5.09 11.20
N GLN A 130 29.08 6.12 10.88
CA GLN A 130 29.11 7.39 11.62
C GLN A 130 28.06 8.40 11.10
N GLU A 131 27.51 8.18 9.91
CA GLU A 131 26.54 9.09 9.28
C GLU A 131 25.09 8.72 9.60
N PRO A 132 24.17 9.70 9.56
CA PRO A 132 22.74 9.41 9.74
C PRO A 132 22.23 8.46 8.65
N LEU A 133 21.52 7.39 9.08
CA LEU A 133 20.92 6.39 8.21
C LEU A 133 19.39 6.53 8.17
N ILE A 134 18.79 6.24 7.02
CA ILE A 134 17.33 6.20 6.86
C ILE A 134 16.88 4.74 6.84
N ALA A 135 16.50 4.21 8.01
CA ALA A 135 15.89 2.90 8.12
C ALA A 135 14.41 2.97 7.74
N GLN A 136 14.05 2.46 6.56
CA GLN A 136 12.68 2.64 6.07
C GLN A 136 12.10 1.41 5.37
N PRO A 137 11.29 0.59 6.08
CA PRO A 137 10.58 -0.53 5.50
C PRO A 137 9.28 -0.14 4.77
N CYS A 138 8.79 1.09 4.94
CA CYS A 138 7.53 1.53 4.35
C CYS A 138 7.67 1.81 2.84
N PRO A 139 6.95 1.08 1.95
CA PRO A 139 7.06 1.26 0.50
C PRO A 139 6.66 2.67 0.02
N VAL A 140 5.80 3.37 0.77
CA VAL A 140 5.41 4.75 0.44
C VAL A 140 6.59 5.70 0.58
N ILE A 141 7.38 5.56 1.66
CA ILE A 141 8.57 6.39 1.89
C ILE A 141 9.68 6.02 0.89
N VAL A 142 9.86 4.72 0.62
CA VAL A 142 10.81 4.26 -0.42
C VAL A 142 10.46 4.90 -1.77
N ASN A 143 9.19 4.83 -2.19
CA ASN A 143 8.74 5.47 -3.43
C ASN A 143 8.94 7.01 -3.42
N TYR A 144 8.71 7.63 -2.27
CA TYR A 144 8.94 9.08 -2.14
C TYR A 144 10.41 9.43 -2.31
N ILE A 145 11.31 8.71 -1.62
CA ILE A 145 12.75 8.94 -1.71
C ILE A 145 13.22 8.73 -3.15
N GLN A 146 12.86 7.60 -3.76
CA GLN A 146 13.26 7.28 -5.13
C GLN A 146 12.80 8.33 -6.15
N LYS A 147 11.59 8.84 -6.02
CA LYS A 147 11.02 9.80 -6.99
C LYS A 147 11.43 11.25 -6.75
N TYR A 148 11.53 11.65 -5.47
CA TYR A 148 11.64 13.07 -5.11
C TYR A 148 12.95 13.44 -4.39
N LYS A 149 13.68 12.45 -3.87
CA LYS A 149 14.91 12.65 -3.11
C LYS A 149 15.98 11.60 -3.43
N PRO A 150 16.27 11.32 -4.73
CA PRO A 150 17.17 10.23 -5.11
C PRO A 150 18.57 10.32 -4.51
N ALA A 151 19.02 11.52 -4.17
CA ALA A 151 20.32 11.73 -3.49
C ALA A 151 20.40 11.09 -2.09
N LEU A 152 19.26 10.68 -1.51
CA LEU A 152 19.21 9.99 -0.20
C LEU A 152 19.30 8.46 -0.34
N ILE A 153 19.30 7.89 -1.54
CA ILE A 153 19.31 6.42 -1.74
C ILE A 153 20.65 5.81 -1.28
N ALA A 154 21.74 6.57 -1.34
CA ALA A 154 23.06 6.13 -0.91
C ALA A 154 23.31 6.29 0.61
N LYS A 155 22.27 6.64 1.38
CA LYS A 155 22.35 6.92 2.81
C LYS A 155 21.39 5.94 3.59
#